data_660f09d3b29e6ab1c2f15bea4c7994d2
#
_entry.id   660f09d3b29e6ab1c2f15bea4c7994d2
#
_cell.length_a   1.000
_cell.length_b   1.000
_cell.length_c   1.000
_cell.angle_alpha   90.00
_cell.angle_beta   90.00
_cell.angle_gamma   90.00
#
_symmetry.space_group_name_H-M   'P 1'
#
loop_
_entity.id
_entity.type
_entity.pdbx_description
1 polymer ?
#
loop_
_entity_poly.entity_id
_entity_poly.type
_entity_poly.pdbx_seq_one_letter_code
_entity_poly.pdbx_strand_id
1 'polypeptide(L)'
;MNNRMYLQDLVQGRYGRKIAYTSVDKITADNVVKVIGECIGTFYYNKSVIRYLWNYYKGDQPILYRQKLTNEDITNRIVENHAYEIVQFKVGQTYGEPIQFISRKDDEAVNKAVDMLNDFMADANKQEKDIKAGEWQSATGTSFKAARPKANSDVPFLIVAPTPMNTFSIYNDSTEEPMLSVQELKDENGNWYKLAFSDTTSYKIQDGKLIESKLHTYGGIPIVEFPNNHERISDIELVIGMLDAINNMQSNRMDGVEQFVQYWIKFVNCQIDETEFEKMKKSHALTVKSNNGDNKSDVDIMTQELNQTQCQVAKDDIWDNTLSILAIPNKQGNTGGDTQGAVELRNGWDFSKTRAKLKDPIVKSAEKRLANVVLNILRVNDNDLKL
;
A
#
# COMPACT_ATOMS: atom_id res chain seq x y z
N MET A 1 -19.31 -26.36 -6.96
CA MET A 1 -18.38 -25.27 -7.36
C MET A 1 -19.22 -24.07 -7.67
N ASN A 2 -19.00 -22.97 -6.98
CA ASN A 2 -19.83 -21.77 -7.11
C ASN A 2 -19.54 -21.12 -8.47
N ASN A 3 -20.54 -21.00 -9.35
CA ASN A 3 -20.38 -20.45 -10.71
C ASN A 3 -19.72 -19.06 -10.73
N ARG A 4 -19.95 -18.27 -9.68
CA ARG A 4 -19.35 -16.91 -9.55
C ARG A 4 -17.87 -16.95 -9.24
N MET A 5 -17.40 -17.91 -8.44
CA MET A 5 -15.97 -18.11 -8.17
C MET A 5 -15.22 -18.51 -9.46
N TYR A 6 -15.84 -19.34 -10.30
CA TYR A 6 -15.29 -19.71 -11.60
C TYR A 6 -15.24 -18.52 -12.57
N LEU A 7 -16.29 -17.68 -12.59
CA LEU A 7 -16.33 -16.45 -13.40
C LEU A 7 -15.31 -15.42 -12.93
N GLN A 8 -15.09 -15.26 -11.62
CA GLN A 8 -14.05 -14.38 -11.08
C GLN A 8 -12.64 -14.85 -11.48
N ASP A 9 -12.36 -16.15 -11.46
CA ASP A 9 -11.07 -16.67 -11.89
C ASP A 9 -10.83 -16.46 -13.41
N LEU A 10 -11.89 -16.45 -14.22
CA LEU A 10 -11.82 -16.19 -15.66
C LEU A 10 -11.67 -14.69 -16.00
N VAL A 11 -12.21 -13.79 -15.17
CA VAL A 11 -12.23 -12.34 -15.40
C VAL A 11 -11.12 -11.65 -14.59
N GLN A 12 -10.45 -12.36 -13.69
CA GLN A 12 -9.44 -11.78 -12.82
C GLN A 12 -8.26 -11.25 -13.62
N GLY A 13 -8.11 -9.93 -13.64
CA GLY A 13 -6.97 -9.24 -14.19
C GLY A 13 -5.69 -9.45 -13.35
N ARG A 14 -4.62 -8.78 -13.77
CA ARG A 14 -3.30 -8.83 -13.12
C ARG A 14 -3.30 -8.26 -11.70
N TYR A 15 -4.18 -7.30 -11.42
CA TYR A 15 -4.18 -6.48 -10.21
C TYR A 15 -5.43 -6.71 -9.37
N GLY A 16 -5.38 -6.29 -8.10
CA GLY A 16 -6.50 -6.35 -7.17
C GLY A 16 -6.48 -7.54 -6.22
N ARG A 17 -7.46 -7.56 -5.31
CA ARG A 17 -7.63 -8.63 -4.31
C ARG A 17 -8.88 -9.43 -4.62
N LYS A 18 -8.79 -10.75 -4.43
CA LYS A 18 -9.96 -11.63 -4.55
C LYS A 18 -10.95 -11.36 -3.43
N ILE A 19 -12.23 -11.29 -3.77
CA ILE A 19 -13.30 -11.16 -2.78
C ILE A 19 -13.74 -12.57 -2.35
N ALA A 20 -13.86 -12.80 -1.05
CA ALA A 20 -14.40 -14.04 -0.53
C ALA A 20 -15.92 -13.98 -0.53
N TYR A 21 -16.58 -14.91 -1.23
CA TYR A 21 -18.02 -14.99 -1.33
C TYR A 21 -18.58 -16.27 -0.72
N THR A 22 -19.81 -16.20 -0.24
CA THR A 22 -20.62 -17.34 0.20
C THR A 22 -22.03 -17.22 -0.37
N SER A 23 -22.65 -18.35 -0.69
CA SER A 23 -24.06 -18.43 -1.11
C SER A 23 -25.03 -18.63 0.07
N VAL A 24 -24.50 -18.62 1.29
CA VAL A 24 -25.29 -18.83 2.51
C VAL A 24 -26.01 -17.52 2.86
N ASP A 25 -27.35 -17.59 3.05
CA ASP A 25 -28.17 -16.43 3.39
C ASP A 25 -28.02 -15.98 4.85
N LYS A 26 -27.63 -16.89 5.75
CA LYS A 26 -27.46 -16.58 7.17
C LYS A 26 -26.31 -17.38 7.78
N ILE A 27 -25.47 -16.69 8.52
CA ILE A 27 -24.39 -17.32 9.30
C ILE A 27 -24.93 -17.79 10.65
N THR A 28 -24.66 -19.04 10.98
CA THR A 28 -25.06 -19.71 12.23
C THR A 28 -23.89 -20.46 12.85
N ALA A 29 -24.04 -20.92 14.08
CA ALA A 29 -23.04 -21.77 14.76
C ALA A 29 -22.73 -23.06 13.97
N ASP A 30 -23.72 -23.61 13.25
CA ASP A 30 -23.59 -24.86 12.51
C ASP A 30 -22.82 -24.73 11.21
N ASN A 31 -22.85 -23.54 10.57
CA ASN A 31 -22.25 -23.34 9.23
C ASN A 31 -21.00 -22.43 9.23
N VAL A 32 -20.75 -21.65 10.26
CA VAL A 32 -19.67 -20.64 10.29
C VAL A 32 -18.29 -21.24 10.01
N VAL A 33 -17.98 -22.40 10.58
CA VAL A 33 -16.68 -23.08 10.39
C VAL A 33 -16.51 -23.50 8.93
N LYS A 34 -17.58 -24.05 8.32
CA LYS A 34 -17.59 -24.46 6.92
C LYS A 34 -17.41 -23.25 5.99
N VAL A 35 -18.16 -22.17 6.20
CA VAL A 35 -18.09 -20.94 5.40
C VAL A 35 -16.69 -20.34 5.45
N ILE A 36 -16.09 -20.23 6.64
CA ILE A 36 -14.70 -19.76 6.78
C ILE A 36 -13.72 -20.70 6.06
N GLY A 37 -13.90 -22.02 6.20
CA GLY A 37 -13.07 -23.03 5.56
C GLY A 37 -13.07 -22.93 4.03
N GLU A 38 -14.21 -22.65 3.42
CA GLU A 38 -14.36 -22.44 1.97
C GLU A 38 -13.67 -21.15 1.49
N CYS A 39 -13.64 -20.11 2.32
CA CYS A 39 -13.09 -18.79 1.98
C CYS A 39 -11.60 -18.61 2.37
N ILE A 40 -11.06 -19.44 3.23
CA ILE A 40 -9.73 -19.23 3.83
C ILE A 40 -8.60 -19.25 2.79
N GLY A 41 -8.74 -20.02 1.72
CA GLY A 41 -7.79 -20.08 0.60
C GLY A 41 -7.66 -18.72 -0.10
N THR A 42 -8.79 -18.03 -0.33
CA THR A 42 -8.83 -16.67 -0.87
C THR A 42 -8.11 -15.68 0.04
N PHE A 43 -8.34 -15.76 1.35
CA PHE A 43 -7.64 -14.92 2.32
C PHE A 43 -6.13 -15.13 2.29
N TYR A 44 -5.64 -16.37 2.31
CA TYR A 44 -4.19 -16.64 2.31
C TYR A 44 -3.51 -16.24 0.99
N TYR A 45 -4.21 -16.37 -0.14
CA TYR A 45 -3.74 -15.81 -1.41
C TYR A 45 -3.59 -14.30 -1.31
N ASN A 46 -4.63 -13.58 -0.89
CA ASN A 46 -4.58 -12.13 -0.71
C ASN A 46 -3.49 -11.71 0.28
N LYS A 47 -3.34 -12.42 1.40
CA LYS A 47 -2.34 -12.16 2.44
C LYS A 47 -0.91 -12.17 1.88
N SER A 48 -0.60 -13.06 0.92
CA SER A 48 0.72 -13.10 0.28
C SER A 48 0.98 -11.84 -0.54
N VAL A 49 -0.01 -11.38 -1.32
CA VAL A 49 0.10 -10.17 -2.14
C VAL A 49 0.11 -8.91 -1.28
N ILE A 50 -0.75 -8.84 -0.25
CA ILE A 50 -0.77 -7.75 0.72
C ILE A 50 0.60 -7.60 1.41
N ARG A 51 1.24 -8.71 1.79
CA ARG A 51 2.58 -8.70 2.38
C ARG A 51 3.61 -8.12 1.43
N TYR A 52 3.61 -8.56 0.17
CA TYR A 52 4.52 -8.05 -0.85
C TYR A 52 4.35 -6.54 -1.05
N LEU A 53 3.12 -6.06 -1.23
CA LEU A 53 2.83 -4.65 -1.45
C LEU A 53 3.18 -3.78 -0.23
N TRP A 54 2.90 -4.27 0.98
CA TRP A 54 3.25 -3.57 2.21
C TRP A 54 4.77 -3.48 2.41
N ASN A 55 5.51 -4.56 2.13
CA ASN A 55 6.97 -4.55 2.18
C ASN A 55 7.54 -3.60 1.12
N TYR A 56 6.97 -3.61 -0.09
CA TYR A 56 7.35 -2.70 -1.18
C TYR A 56 7.18 -1.23 -0.76
N TYR A 57 6.03 -0.89 -0.18
CA TYR A 57 5.76 0.43 0.40
C TYR A 57 6.79 0.82 1.45
N LYS A 58 7.22 -0.10 2.28
CA LYS A 58 8.24 0.10 3.33
C LYS A 58 9.68 0.11 2.83
N GLY A 59 9.90 -0.04 1.52
CA GLY A 59 11.22 0.02 0.91
C GLY A 59 11.92 -1.33 0.71
N ASP A 60 11.27 -2.45 1.07
CA ASP A 60 11.76 -3.80 0.73
C ASP A 60 11.38 -4.11 -0.72
N GLN A 61 12.20 -3.65 -1.65
CA GLN A 61 11.94 -3.65 -3.09
C GLN A 61 12.90 -4.58 -3.83
N PRO A 62 12.52 -5.10 -5.03
CA PRO A 62 13.29 -6.11 -5.76
C PRO A 62 14.75 -5.74 -6.03
N ILE A 63 15.06 -4.45 -6.17
CA ILE A 63 16.43 -3.96 -6.42
C ILE A 63 17.41 -4.38 -5.32
N LEU A 64 16.95 -4.54 -4.08
CA LEU A 64 17.80 -4.96 -2.95
C LEU A 64 18.34 -6.38 -3.12
N TYR A 65 17.65 -7.19 -3.91
CA TYR A 65 17.99 -8.60 -4.18
C TYR A 65 18.65 -8.80 -5.54
N ARG A 66 18.97 -7.69 -6.23
CA ARG A 66 19.62 -7.71 -7.54
C ARG A 66 20.96 -8.42 -7.46
N GLN A 67 21.21 -9.31 -8.42
CA GLN A 67 22.49 -9.94 -8.67
C GLN A 67 23.00 -9.54 -10.06
N LYS A 68 24.29 -9.23 -10.17
CA LYS A 68 24.96 -9.00 -11.44
C LYS A 68 25.80 -10.22 -11.81
N LEU A 69 25.82 -10.55 -13.09
CA LEU A 69 26.65 -11.63 -13.64
C LEU A 69 28.09 -11.17 -13.94
N THR A 70 28.29 -9.86 -14.01
CA THR A 70 29.59 -9.24 -14.34
C THR A 70 29.87 -8.14 -13.32
N ASN A 71 31.11 -8.03 -12.83
CA ASN A 71 31.57 -7.07 -11.83
C ASN A 71 30.74 -7.11 -10.54
N GLU A 72 30.74 -8.25 -9.85
CA GLU A 72 30.00 -8.44 -8.60
C GLU A 72 30.37 -7.40 -7.51
N ASP A 73 31.61 -6.90 -7.54
CA ASP A 73 32.13 -5.90 -6.59
C ASP A 73 31.48 -4.52 -6.74
N ILE A 74 30.94 -4.20 -7.92
CA ILE A 74 30.23 -2.95 -8.19
C ILE A 74 28.75 -3.25 -8.40
N THR A 75 28.01 -3.33 -7.32
CA THR A 75 26.56 -3.60 -7.36
C THR A 75 25.86 -2.66 -6.40
N ASN A 76 25.46 -1.49 -6.88
CA ASN A 76 24.65 -0.56 -6.14
C ASN A 76 23.18 -1.03 -6.11
N ARG A 77 22.54 -0.87 -4.97
CA ARG A 77 21.16 -1.27 -4.72
C ARG A 77 20.41 -0.10 -4.10
N ILE A 78 20.08 0.88 -4.96
CA ILE A 78 19.45 2.14 -4.53
C ILE A 78 17.95 2.00 -4.64
N VAL A 79 17.26 2.26 -3.54
CA VAL A 79 15.80 2.34 -3.47
C VAL A 79 15.41 3.82 -3.43
N GLU A 80 14.83 4.33 -4.52
CA GLU A 80 14.08 5.57 -4.49
C GLU A 80 12.64 5.23 -4.13
N ASN A 81 12.29 5.34 -2.84
CA ASN A 81 11.01 4.83 -2.35
C ASN A 81 9.83 5.76 -2.70
N HIS A 82 9.58 5.95 -3.99
CA HIS A 82 8.42 6.69 -4.49
C HIS A 82 7.08 6.03 -4.13
N ALA A 83 7.06 4.73 -3.81
CA ALA A 83 5.86 4.07 -3.31
C ALA A 83 5.37 4.70 -2.00
N TYR A 84 6.29 5.11 -1.11
CA TYR A 84 5.95 5.84 0.10
C TYR A 84 5.32 7.20 -0.22
N GLU A 85 5.92 7.97 -1.13
CA GLU A 85 5.41 9.29 -1.55
C GLU A 85 4.00 9.19 -2.12
N ILE A 86 3.76 8.21 -3.00
CA ILE A 86 2.44 7.96 -3.62
C ILE A 86 1.39 7.67 -2.55
N VAL A 87 1.67 6.74 -1.64
CA VAL A 87 0.74 6.35 -0.57
C VAL A 87 0.44 7.54 0.34
N GLN A 88 1.46 8.28 0.79
CA GLN A 88 1.26 9.45 1.65
C GLN A 88 0.41 10.53 0.97
N PHE A 89 0.62 10.77 -0.33
CA PHE A 89 -0.21 11.70 -1.10
C PHE A 89 -1.67 11.25 -1.14
N LYS A 90 -1.94 9.98 -1.45
CA LYS A 90 -3.31 9.42 -1.53
C LYS A 90 -4.02 9.40 -0.19
N VAL A 91 -3.29 9.06 0.88
CA VAL A 91 -3.81 9.11 2.26
C VAL A 91 -4.15 10.54 2.66
N GLY A 92 -3.25 11.50 2.37
CA GLY A 92 -3.48 12.92 2.61
C GLY A 92 -4.72 13.46 1.90
N GLN A 93 -4.97 13.02 0.65
CA GLN A 93 -6.19 13.39 -0.09
C GLN A 93 -7.49 12.89 0.55
N THR A 94 -7.47 11.72 1.18
CA THR A 94 -8.69 11.06 1.69
C THR A 94 -8.89 11.30 3.19
N TYR A 95 -7.81 11.29 3.97
CA TYR A 95 -7.84 11.30 5.43
C TYR A 95 -6.99 12.42 6.07
N GLY A 96 -6.51 13.37 5.26
CA GLY A 96 -5.74 14.53 5.75
C GLY A 96 -6.55 15.41 6.68
N GLU A 97 -7.85 15.56 6.41
CA GLU A 97 -8.78 16.21 7.29
C GLU A 97 -9.66 15.19 8.03
N PRO A 98 -10.08 15.46 9.28
CA PRO A 98 -10.98 14.60 10.03
C PRO A 98 -12.32 14.41 9.30
N ILE A 99 -12.77 13.16 9.17
CA ILE A 99 -14.11 12.89 8.62
C ILE A 99 -15.16 13.30 9.64
N GLN A 100 -16.02 14.23 9.22
CA GLN A 100 -17.11 14.78 10.04
C GLN A 100 -18.45 14.21 9.61
N PHE A 101 -19.31 13.90 10.57
CA PHE A 101 -20.71 13.58 10.36
C PHE A 101 -21.54 14.86 10.37
N ILE A 102 -22.49 14.98 9.48
CA ILE A 102 -23.39 16.12 9.39
C ILE A 102 -24.84 15.65 9.35
N SER A 103 -25.72 16.37 10.04
CA SER A 103 -27.16 16.18 9.91
C SER A 103 -27.64 16.71 8.55
N ARG A 104 -28.61 16.01 7.96
CA ARG A 104 -29.36 16.49 6.78
C ARG A 104 -30.69 17.16 7.14
N LYS A 105 -31.09 17.07 8.43
CA LYS A 105 -32.30 17.67 8.96
C LYS A 105 -31.94 18.94 9.71
N ASP A 106 -32.73 19.97 9.52
CA ASP A 106 -32.63 21.20 10.30
C ASP A 106 -33.41 21.02 11.60
N ASP A 107 -32.87 20.17 12.48
CA ASP A 107 -33.43 19.83 13.80
C ASP A 107 -32.31 20.01 14.83
N GLU A 108 -32.53 20.93 15.78
CA GLU A 108 -31.53 21.32 16.77
C GLU A 108 -31.10 20.14 17.66
N ALA A 109 -32.03 19.24 18.02
CA ALA A 109 -31.73 18.07 18.84
C ALA A 109 -30.84 17.08 18.07
N VAL A 110 -31.13 16.86 16.78
CA VAL A 110 -30.31 15.99 15.89
C VAL A 110 -28.94 16.61 15.66
N ASN A 111 -28.85 17.91 15.44
CA ASN A 111 -27.58 18.60 15.25
C ASN A 111 -26.69 18.46 16.49
N LYS A 112 -27.24 18.70 17.70
CA LYS A 112 -26.50 18.53 18.96
C LYS A 112 -26.02 17.08 19.16
N ALA A 113 -26.82 16.10 18.78
CA ALA A 113 -26.44 14.70 18.89
C ALA A 113 -25.33 14.31 17.88
N VAL A 114 -25.33 14.90 16.67
CA VAL A 114 -24.26 14.71 15.68
C VAL A 114 -22.97 15.38 16.14
N ASP A 115 -23.04 16.57 16.76
CA ASP A 115 -21.87 17.24 17.33
C ASP A 115 -21.25 16.38 18.46
N MET A 116 -22.07 15.82 19.38
CA MET A 116 -21.62 14.87 20.38
C MET A 116 -20.94 13.64 19.75
N LEU A 117 -21.49 13.11 18.66
CA LEU A 117 -20.87 11.97 17.98
C LEU A 117 -19.48 12.35 17.43
N ASN A 118 -19.35 13.53 16.82
CA ASN A 118 -18.07 14.02 16.30
C ASN A 118 -17.05 14.20 17.43
N ASP A 119 -17.47 14.75 18.58
CA ASP A 119 -16.62 14.91 19.76
C ASP A 119 -16.13 13.54 20.28
N PHE A 120 -17.03 12.55 20.44
CA PHE A 120 -16.65 11.20 20.82
C PHE A 120 -15.69 10.53 19.81
N MET A 121 -15.90 10.78 18.52
CA MET A 121 -14.99 10.27 17.48
C MET A 121 -13.60 10.90 17.56
N ALA A 122 -13.52 12.20 17.88
CA ALA A 122 -12.26 12.91 18.09
C ALA A 122 -11.56 12.38 19.36
N ASP A 123 -12.25 12.24 20.47
CA ASP A 123 -11.73 11.71 21.74
C ASP A 123 -11.27 10.25 21.62
N ALA A 124 -11.92 9.45 20.74
CA ALA A 124 -11.49 8.09 20.39
C ALA A 124 -10.27 8.07 19.44
N ASN A 125 -9.66 9.23 19.11
CA ASN A 125 -8.55 9.35 18.15
C ASN A 125 -8.84 8.72 16.78
N LYS A 126 -10.08 8.90 16.27
CA LYS A 126 -10.50 8.30 15.02
C LYS A 126 -9.59 8.70 13.86
N GLN A 127 -9.17 9.96 13.77
CA GLN A 127 -8.33 10.45 12.67
C GLN A 127 -7.00 9.69 12.57
N GLU A 128 -6.34 9.40 13.70
CA GLU A 128 -5.11 8.58 13.69
C GLU A 128 -5.37 7.18 13.13
N LYS A 129 -6.53 6.59 13.47
CA LYS A 129 -6.92 5.27 12.96
C LYS A 129 -7.33 5.32 11.50
N ASP A 130 -7.93 6.42 11.05
CA ASP A 130 -8.27 6.66 9.64
C ASP A 130 -7.01 6.75 8.79
N ILE A 131 -6.00 7.51 9.22
CA ILE A 131 -4.70 7.60 8.54
C ILE A 131 -4.04 6.23 8.46
N LYS A 132 -3.95 5.53 9.60
CA LYS A 132 -3.37 4.18 9.65
C LYS A 132 -4.10 3.19 8.74
N ALA A 133 -5.42 3.20 8.72
CA ALA A 133 -6.21 2.38 7.80
C ALA A 133 -6.02 2.81 6.35
N GLY A 134 -5.92 4.13 6.10
CA GLY A 134 -5.64 4.71 4.79
C GLY A 134 -4.32 4.25 4.19
N GLU A 135 -3.26 4.16 4.99
CA GLU A 135 -1.98 3.62 4.55
C GLU A 135 -2.11 2.16 4.06
N TRP A 136 -2.79 1.30 4.81
CA TRP A 136 -3.09 -0.05 4.37
C TRP A 136 -3.96 -0.07 3.12
N GLN A 137 -5.03 0.75 3.09
CA GLN A 137 -5.95 0.85 1.97
C GLN A 137 -5.24 1.22 0.67
N SER A 138 -4.43 2.29 0.69
CA SER A 138 -3.69 2.77 -0.46
C SER A 138 -2.57 1.81 -0.87
N ALA A 139 -1.75 1.35 0.09
CA ALA A 139 -0.61 0.48 -0.19
C ALA A 139 -1.00 -0.94 -0.60
N THR A 140 -2.10 -1.49 -0.10
CA THR A 140 -2.45 -2.91 -0.31
C THR A 140 -3.80 -3.16 -0.96
N GLY A 141 -4.59 -2.10 -1.22
CA GLY A 141 -5.89 -2.16 -1.87
C GLY A 141 -7.07 -2.38 -0.92
N THR A 142 -6.83 -2.72 0.35
CA THR A 142 -7.88 -2.90 1.36
C THR A 142 -7.37 -2.61 2.76
N SER A 143 -8.27 -2.19 3.63
CA SER A 143 -8.01 -2.00 5.06
C SER A 143 -9.26 -2.31 5.89
N PHE A 144 -9.11 -2.30 7.20
CA PHE A 144 -10.20 -2.56 8.13
C PHE A 144 -10.19 -1.56 9.27
N LYS A 145 -11.39 -1.17 9.70
CA LYS A 145 -11.60 -0.49 10.98
C LYS A 145 -12.65 -1.23 11.79
N ALA A 146 -12.53 -1.20 13.11
CA ALA A 146 -13.48 -1.83 13.99
C ALA A 146 -13.77 -0.93 15.18
N ALA A 147 -15.03 -0.90 15.61
CA ALA A 147 -15.44 -0.31 16.86
C ALA A 147 -15.69 -1.41 17.91
N ARG A 148 -15.20 -1.18 19.12
CA ARG A 148 -15.36 -2.11 20.26
C ARG A 148 -15.78 -1.34 21.51
N PRO A 149 -16.65 -1.87 22.36
CA PRO A 149 -17.01 -1.23 23.62
C PRO A 149 -15.79 -1.15 24.55
N LYS A 150 -15.73 -0.07 25.29
CA LYS A 150 -14.73 0.21 26.31
C LYS A 150 -15.44 0.51 27.62
N ALA A 151 -15.29 -0.37 28.60
CA ALA A 151 -15.90 -0.19 29.92
C ALA A 151 -15.13 0.87 30.73
N ASN A 152 -15.83 1.56 31.64
CA ASN A 152 -15.27 2.49 32.60
C ASN A 152 -14.45 3.65 31.94
N SER A 153 -14.96 4.24 30.88
CA SER A 153 -14.32 5.34 30.15
C SER A 153 -15.38 6.36 29.76
N ASP A 154 -15.01 7.65 29.75
CA ASP A 154 -15.87 8.73 29.27
C ASP A 154 -16.26 8.56 27.81
N VAL A 155 -15.38 7.93 27.02
CA VAL A 155 -15.68 7.44 25.67
C VAL A 155 -15.96 5.94 25.75
N PRO A 156 -17.24 5.49 25.61
CA PRO A 156 -17.61 4.10 25.85
C PRO A 156 -17.25 3.12 24.72
N PHE A 157 -16.47 3.57 23.76
CA PHE A 157 -15.94 2.74 22.66
C PHE A 157 -14.48 3.08 22.34
N LEU A 158 -13.85 2.18 21.62
CA LEU A 158 -12.55 2.42 20.99
C LEU A 158 -12.63 2.06 19.51
N ILE A 159 -11.91 2.84 18.69
CA ILE A 159 -11.73 2.52 17.28
C ILE A 159 -10.34 1.92 17.08
N VAL A 160 -10.28 0.80 16.40
CA VAL A 160 -9.04 0.11 16.06
C VAL A 160 -8.94 -0.06 14.55
N ALA A 161 -7.72 -0.09 14.03
CA ALA A 161 -7.42 -0.38 12.64
C ALA A 161 -6.66 -1.71 12.54
N PRO A 162 -7.40 -2.86 12.50
CA PRO A 162 -6.78 -4.16 12.34
C PRO A 162 -6.11 -4.27 10.97
N THR A 163 -4.98 -4.98 10.93
CA THR A 163 -4.23 -5.16 9.69
C THR A 163 -4.94 -6.14 8.75
N PRO A 164 -4.95 -5.88 7.43
CA PRO A 164 -5.49 -6.84 6.45
C PRO A 164 -4.63 -8.11 6.32
N MET A 165 -3.48 -8.15 7.00
CA MET A 165 -2.66 -9.37 7.13
C MET A 165 -3.30 -10.46 7.99
N ASN A 166 -4.22 -10.11 8.88
CA ASN A 166 -4.91 -11.03 9.77
C ASN A 166 -6.43 -10.84 9.81
N THR A 167 -6.97 -10.03 8.91
CA THR A 167 -8.40 -9.68 8.89
C THR A 167 -8.94 -9.77 7.47
N PHE A 168 -10.12 -10.34 7.31
CA PHE A 168 -10.83 -10.41 6.02
C PHE A 168 -12.34 -10.44 6.23
N SER A 169 -13.09 -10.07 5.18
CA SER A 169 -14.56 -10.14 5.16
C SER A 169 -15.04 -11.14 4.11
N ILE A 170 -16.17 -11.77 4.39
CA ILE A 170 -16.88 -12.69 3.49
C ILE A 170 -18.20 -12.05 3.13
N TYR A 171 -18.51 -12.01 1.84
CA TYR A 171 -19.67 -11.36 1.26
C TYR A 171 -20.68 -12.40 0.75
N ASN A 172 -21.94 -12.04 0.73
CA ASN A 172 -22.95 -12.84 0.04
C ASN A 172 -22.76 -12.69 -1.48
N ASP A 173 -22.82 -13.79 -2.23
CA ASP A 173 -22.59 -13.80 -3.66
C ASP A 173 -23.75 -13.21 -4.48
N SER A 174 -24.91 -13.11 -3.89
CA SER A 174 -26.14 -12.61 -4.54
C SER A 174 -26.37 -11.12 -4.24
N THR A 175 -26.20 -10.70 -2.96
CA THR A 175 -26.47 -9.32 -2.52
C THR A 175 -25.25 -8.43 -2.47
N GLU A 176 -24.05 -9.03 -2.51
CA GLU A 176 -22.75 -8.35 -2.32
C GLU A 176 -22.60 -7.64 -0.95
N GLU A 177 -23.46 -7.99 0.01
CA GLU A 177 -23.37 -7.47 1.37
C GLU A 177 -22.42 -8.32 2.24
N PRO A 178 -21.68 -7.70 3.19
CA PRO A 178 -20.83 -8.45 4.10
C PRO A 178 -21.67 -9.32 5.04
N MET A 179 -21.32 -10.59 5.11
CA MET A 179 -21.98 -11.60 5.94
C MET A 179 -21.18 -11.93 7.20
N LEU A 180 -19.85 -11.85 7.09
CA LEU A 180 -18.95 -12.23 8.17
C LEU A 180 -17.64 -11.48 8.03
N SER A 181 -17.12 -10.93 9.14
CA SER A 181 -15.74 -10.46 9.20
C SER A 181 -14.95 -11.30 10.19
N VAL A 182 -13.75 -11.70 9.80
CA VAL A 182 -12.90 -12.65 10.53
C VAL A 182 -11.56 -12.01 10.84
N GLN A 183 -11.10 -12.13 12.08
CA GLN A 183 -9.78 -11.71 12.50
C GLN A 183 -9.01 -12.90 13.10
N GLU A 184 -7.79 -13.15 12.59
CA GLU A 184 -6.85 -14.11 13.18
C GLU A 184 -6.09 -13.45 14.33
N LEU A 185 -6.14 -14.04 15.51
CA LEU A 185 -5.53 -13.56 16.74
C LEU A 185 -4.73 -14.67 17.42
N LYS A 186 -3.88 -14.30 18.36
CA LYS A 186 -3.21 -15.24 19.27
C LYS A 186 -3.77 -15.10 20.66
N ASP A 187 -3.92 -16.22 21.35
CA ASP A 187 -4.23 -16.24 22.78
C ASP A 187 -2.97 -15.95 23.64
N GLU A 188 -3.13 -15.91 24.95
CA GLU A 188 -2.04 -15.69 25.92
C GLU A 188 -0.94 -16.77 25.85
N ASN A 189 -1.29 -17.97 25.38
CA ASN A 189 -0.38 -19.09 25.21
C ASN A 189 0.30 -19.10 23.83
N GLY A 190 -0.02 -18.12 22.97
CA GLY A 190 0.54 -18.02 21.61
C GLY A 190 -0.19 -18.85 20.55
N ASN A 191 -1.29 -19.55 20.90
CA ASN A 191 -2.06 -20.35 19.95
C ASN A 191 -2.95 -19.46 19.08
N TRP A 192 -3.04 -19.78 17.80
CA TRP A 192 -3.89 -19.07 16.87
C TRP A 192 -5.35 -19.44 17.01
N TYR A 193 -6.21 -18.45 17.04
CA TYR A 193 -7.66 -18.59 16.92
C TYR A 193 -8.24 -17.55 15.97
N LYS A 194 -9.42 -17.81 15.46
CA LYS A 194 -10.20 -16.87 14.63
C LYS A 194 -11.35 -16.34 15.44
N LEU A 195 -11.48 -15.02 15.47
CA LEU A 195 -12.64 -14.32 16.00
C LEU A 195 -13.44 -13.81 14.82
N ALA A 196 -14.64 -14.33 14.65
CA ALA A 196 -15.52 -14.00 13.54
C ALA A 196 -16.79 -13.31 14.05
N PHE A 197 -17.31 -12.35 13.28
CA PHE A 197 -18.50 -11.58 13.61
C PHE A 197 -19.48 -11.59 12.44
N SER A 198 -20.69 -12.06 12.68
CA SER A 198 -21.85 -11.78 11.84
C SER A 198 -22.60 -10.55 12.38
N ASP A 199 -23.77 -10.25 11.83
CA ASP A 199 -24.57 -9.09 12.29
C ASP A 199 -24.96 -9.14 13.76
N THR A 200 -25.16 -10.34 14.31
CA THR A 200 -25.71 -10.53 15.66
C THR A 200 -24.85 -11.40 16.57
N THR A 201 -23.90 -12.15 16.00
CA THR A 201 -23.22 -13.21 16.75
C THR A 201 -21.72 -13.16 16.51
N SER A 202 -20.95 -13.31 17.59
CA SER A 202 -19.51 -13.52 17.56
C SER A 202 -19.19 -14.99 17.74
N TYR A 203 -18.16 -15.47 17.03
CA TYR A 203 -17.72 -16.86 17.01
C TYR A 203 -16.23 -16.94 17.28
N LYS A 204 -15.82 -17.72 18.27
CA LYS A 204 -14.42 -18.08 18.51
C LYS A 204 -14.14 -19.46 17.94
N ILE A 205 -13.22 -19.55 16.99
CA ILE A 205 -12.89 -20.79 16.28
C ILE A 205 -11.40 -21.06 16.48
N GLN A 206 -11.07 -22.26 16.91
CA GLN A 206 -9.69 -22.71 17.10
C GLN A 206 -9.56 -24.15 16.57
N ASP A 207 -8.46 -24.43 15.88
CA ASP A 207 -8.16 -25.75 15.28
C ASP A 207 -9.31 -26.30 14.42
N GLY A 208 -9.99 -25.41 13.70
CA GLY A 208 -11.11 -25.79 12.83
C GLY A 208 -12.40 -26.15 13.56
N LYS A 209 -12.49 -25.88 14.87
CA LYS A 209 -13.68 -26.15 15.70
C LYS A 209 -14.23 -24.87 16.29
N LEU A 210 -15.55 -24.77 16.35
CA LEU A 210 -16.24 -23.71 17.07
C LEU A 210 -16.06 -23.94 18.60
N ILE A 211 -15.40 -22.99 19.26
CA ILE A 211 -15.18 -23.04 20.72
C ILE A 211 -16.27 -22.29 21.47
N GLU A 212 -16.68 -21.13 20.90
CA GLU A 212 -17.64 -20.26 21.57
C GLU A 212 -18.51 -19.53 20.55
N SER A 213 -19.77 -19.33 20.86
CA SER A 213 -20.73 -18.52 20.12
C SER A 213 -21.49 -17.64 21.11
N LYS A 214 -21.44 -16.30 20.91
CA LYS A 214 -22.08 -15.30 21.75
C LYS A 214 -22.85 -14.28 20.93
N LEU A 215 -24.07 -13.96 21.35
CA LEU A 215 -24.79 -12.81 20.80
C LEU A 215 -24.09 -11.52 21.20
N HIS A 216 -24.11 -10.56 20.30
CA HIS A 216 -23.63 -9.21 20.55
C HIS A 216 -24.66 -8.16 20.14
N THR A 217 -24.51 -6.96 20.69
CA THR A 217 -25.44 -5.83 20.53
C THR A 217 -24.86 -4.70 19.65
N TYR A 218 -23.90 -5.02 18.76
CA TYR A 218 -23.26 -4.00 17.92
C TYR A 218 -24.18 -3.46 16.80
N GLY A 219 -25.32 -4.11 16.54
CA GLY A 219 -26.25 -3.71 15.48
C GLY A 219 -25.72 -3.86 14.07
N GLY A 220 -24.72 -4.71 13.90
CA GLY A 220 -24.06 -5.03 12.65
C GLY A 220 -22.67 -5.63 12.87
N ILE A 221 -21.95 -5.91 11.80
CA ILE A 221 -20.60 -6.46 11.85
C ILE A 221 -19.62 -5.38 12.35
N PRO A 222 -18.97 -5.58 13.53
CA PRO A 222 -18.13 -4.53 14.14
C PRO A 222 -16.80 -4.29 13.45
N ILE A 223 -16.33 -5.19 12.58
CA ILE A 223 -15.15 -5.05 11.76
C ILE A 223 -15.59 -4.73 10.34
N VAL A 224 -15.30 -3.52 9.87
CA VAL A 224 -15.72 -3.01 8.57
C VAL A 224 -14.54 -2.95 7.63
N GLU A 225 -14.68 -3.50 6.41
CA GLU A 225 -13.70 -3.36 5.34
C GLU A 225 -13.81 -1.98 4.68
N PHE A 226 -12.65 -1.40 4.39
CA PHE A 226 -12.45 -0.15 3.64
C PHE A 226 -11.62 -0.48 2.39
N PRO A 227 -12.25 -0.91 1.29
CA PRO A 227 -11.56 -1.19 0.05
C PRO A 227 -11.10 0.12 -0.64
N ASN A 228 -9.96 0.07 -1.33
CA ASN A 228 -9.44 1.22 -2.07
C ASN A 228 -10.30 1.56 -3.30
N ASN A 229 -10.83 0.54 -3.93
CA ASN A 229 -11.77 0.57 -5.05
C ASN A 229 -12.54 -0.77 -5.08
N HIS A 230 -13.46 -0.94 -6.01
CA HIS A 230 -14.29 -2.15 -6.11
C HIS A 230 -13.44 -3.43 -6.28
N GLU A 231 -12.35 -3.35 -7.05
CA GLU A 231 -11.45 -4.47 -7.31
C GLU A 231 -10.33 -4.61 -6.26
N ARG A 232 -10.28 -3.75 -5.24
CA ARG A 232 -9.25 -3.71 -4.22
C ARG A 232 -7.84 -3.59 -4.80
N ILE A 233 -7.70 -2.80 -5.87
CA ILE A 233 -6.41 -2.48 -6.49
C ILE A 233 -5.69 -1.47 -5.60
N SER A 234 -4.43 -1.71 -5.32
CA SER A 234 -3.54 -0.78 -4.62
C SER A 234 -3.18 0.42 -5.50
N ASP A 235 -2.93 1.57 -4.90
CA ASP A 235 -2.49 2.75 -5.65
C ASP A 235 -1.09 2.57 -6.24
N ILE A 236 -0.20 1.77 -5.62
CA ILE A 236 1.15 1.51 -6.14
C ILE A 236 1.21 0.35 -7.13
N GLU A 237 0.26 -0.58 -7.08
CA GLU A 237 0.28 -1.84 -7.84
C GLU A 237 0.31 -1.61 -9.36
N LEU A 238 -0.36 -0.54 -9.83
CA LEU A 238 -0.40 -0.18 -11.24
C LEU A 238 0.94 0.28 -11.80
N VAL A 239 1.81 0.80 -10.95
CA VAL A 239 3.05 1.47 -11.35
C VAL A 239 4.33 0.79 -10.82
N ILE A 240 4.22 -0.36 -10.15
CA ILE A 240 5.38 -1.08 -9.60
C ILE A 240 6.48 -1.29 -10.65
N GLY A 241 6.12 -1.69 -11.87
CA GLY A 241 7.11 -1.89 -12.94
C GLY A 241 7.85 -0.62 -13.32
N MET A 242 7.21 0.54 -13.22
CA MET A 242 7.84 1.84 -13.46
C MET A 242 8.76 2.23 -12.31
N LEU A 243 8.34 1.99 -11.07
CA LEU A 243 9.15 2.24 -9.88
C LEU A 243 10.39 1.33 -9.86
N ASP A 244 10.25 0.06 -10.22
CA ASP A 244 11.38 -0.86 -10.38
C ASP A 244 12.36 -0.40 -11.47
N ALA A 245 11.86 0.15 -12.58
CA ALA A 245 12.69 0.71 -13.63
C ALA A 245 13.50 1.93 -13.13
N ILE A 246 12.89 2.84 -12.37
CA ILE A 246 13.56 3.99 -11.75
C ILE A 246 14.71 3.52 -10.84
N ASN A 247 14.43 2.57 -9.93
CA ASN A 247 15.43 2.01 -9.03
C ASN A 247 16.62 1.36 -9.79
N ASN A 248 16.31 0.61 -10.84
CA ASN A 248 17.31 -0.02 -11.70
C ASN A 248 18.17 1.03 -12.42
N MET A 249 17.55 2.08 -12.97
CA MET A 249 18.27 3.16 -13.64
C MET A 249 19.19 3.89 -12.68
N GLN A 250 18.72 4.23 -11.49
CA GLN A 250 19.52 4.94 -10.49
C GLN A 250 20.70 4.09 -10.00
N SER A 251 20.46 2.81 -9.74
CA SER A 251 21.51 1.87 -9.36
C SER A 251 22.56 1.70 -10.46
N ASN A 252 22.12 1.60 -11.73
CA ASN A 252 23.02 1.51 -12.88
C ASN A 252 23.84 2.79 -13.09
N ARG A 253 23.25 3.96 -12.84
CA ARG A 253 23.97 5.25 -12.90
C ARG A 253 25.11 5.27 -11.90
N MET A 254 24.84 4.85 -10.64
CA MET A 254 25.89 4.82 -9.62
C MET A 254 26.95 3.78 -9.93
N ASP A 255 26.54 2.58 -10.39
CA ASP A 255 27.49 1.58 -10.88
C ASP A 255 28.39 2.16 -12.00
N GLY A 256 27.82 2.91 -12.94
CA GLY A 256 28.58 3.56 -14.01
C GLY A 256 29.55 4.61 -13.50
N VAL A 257 29.18 5.41 -12.49
CA VAL A 257 30.06 6.38 -11.85
C VAL A 257 31.24 5.68 -11.16
N GLU A 258 30.98 4.59 -10.44
CA GLU A 258 32.02 3.80 -9.77
C GLU A 258 32.95 3.12 -10.78
N GLN A 259 32.39 2.58 -11.88
CA GLN A 259 33.19 2.00 -12.97
C GLN A 259 34.05 3.02 -13.69
N PHE A 260 33.58 4.27 -13.82
CA PHE A 260 34.36 5.37 -14.43
C PHE A 260 35.62 5.67 -13.61
N VAL A 261 35.61 5.49 -12.32
CA VAL A 261 36.80 5.62 -11.45
C VAL A 261 37.78 4.44 -11.65
N GLN A 262 37.29 3.30 -12.15
CA GLN A 262 38.06 2.10 -12.48
C GLN A 262 38.29 2.06 -14.01
N TYR A 263 39.29 2.81 -14.51
CA TYR A 263 39.60 2.83 -15.94
C TYR A 263 40.39 1.60 -16.37
N TRP A 264 40.10 1.15 -17.61
CA TRP A 264 40.94 0.13 -18.27
C TRP A 264 42.06 0.83 -19.05
N ILE A 265 43.29 0.40 -18.79
CA ILE A 265 44.44 0.85 -19.56
C ILE A 265 44.69 -0.15 -20.70
N LYS A 266 44.56 0.32 -21.91
CA LYS A 266 44.88 -0.44 -23.13
C LYS A 266 46.31 -0.18 -23.53
N PHE A 267 47.12 -1.22 -23.54
CA PHE A 267 48.50 -1.17 -24.03
C PHE A 267 48.55 -1.78 -25.43
N VAL A 268 49.09 -1.03 -26.37
CA VAL A 268 49.27 -1.48 -27.77
C VAL A 268 50.76 -1.51 -28.08
N ASN A 269 51.29 -2.63 -28.53
CA ASN A 269 52.70 -2.84 -28.85
C ASN A 269 53.65 -2.51 -27.69
N CYS A 270 53.23 -2.70 -26.45
CA CYS A 270 54.01 -2.41 -25.26
C CYS A 270 54.44 -3.71 -24.59
N GLN A 271 55.67 -3.80 -24.13
CA GLN A 271 56.14 -4.88 -23.28
C GLN A 271 56.15 -4.36 -21.86
N ILE A 272 55.20 -4.83 -21.05
CA ILE A 272 55.02 -4.42 -19.66
C ILE A 272 54.88 -5.69 -18.85
N ASP A 273 55.74 -5.82 -17.84
CA ASP A 273 55.61 -6.86 -16.81
C ASP A 273 54.81 -6.35 -15.59
N GLU A 274 54.39 -7.28 -14.75
CA GLU A 274 53.61 -6.99 -13.55
C GLU A 274 54.27 -6.01 -12.59
N THR A 275 55.64 -6.10 -12.50
CA THR A 275 56.48 -5.21 -11.67
C THR A 275 56.53 -3.77 -12.20
N GLU A 276 56.60 -3.60 -13.51
CA GLU A 276 56.57 -2.29 -14.17
C GLU A 276 55.20 -1.67 -14.05
N PHE A 277 54.12 -2.46 -14.18
CA PHE A 277 52.77 -2.01 -14.01
C PHE A 277 52.50 -1.52 -12.57
N GLU A 278 52.95 -2.23 -11.55
CA GLU A 278 52.82 -1.79 -10.16
C GLU A 278 53.65 -0.52 -9.85
N LYS A 279 54.81 -0.35 -10.46
CA LYS A 279 55.59 0.87 -10.35
C LYS A 279 54.87 2.06 -11.00
N MET A 280 54.28 1.88 -12.19
CA MET A 280 53.47 2.89 -12.88
C MET A 280 52.29 3.33 -12.02
N LYS A 281 51.57 2.38 -11.42
CA LYS A 281 50.46 2.63 -10.54
C LYS A 281 50.84 3.46 -9.31
N LYS A 282 52.00 3.20 -8.72
CA LYS A 282 52.52 3.95 -7.56
C LYS A 282 53.06 5.33 -7.91
N SER A 283 53.68 5.48 -9.08
CA SER A 283 54.28 6.75 -9.51
C SER A 283 53.34 7.71 -10.24
N HIS A 284 52.11 7.22 -10.58
CA HIS A 284 51.18 7.91 -11.46
C HIS A 284 51.78 8.37 -12.81
N ALA A 285 52.87 7.73 -13.23
CA ALA A 285 53.59 8.06 -14.48
C ALA A 285 53.58 6.85 -15.43
N LEU A 286 53.18 7.09 -16.67
CA LEU A 286 53.17 6.11 -17.73
C LEU A 286 54.46 6.24 -18.58
N THR A 287 55.36 5.25 -18.45
CA THR A 287 56.52 5.13 -19.32
C THR A 287 56.41 3.85 -20.12
N VAL A 288 56.32 3.94 -21.43
CA VAL A 288 56.11 2.81 -22.30
C VAL A 288 57.32 2.60 -23.21
N LYS A 289 57.81 1.36 -23.28
CA LYS A 289 58.86 0.96 -24.22
C LYS A 289 58.25 0.25 -25.41
N SER A 290 58.63 0.67 -26.62
CA SER A 290 58.18 0.00 -27.88
C SER A 290 58.89 -1.36 -28.03
N ASN A 291 58.13 -2.37 -28.44
CA ASN A 291 58.66 -3.71 -28.61
C ASN A 291 59.35 -3.94 -29.97
N ASN A 292 59.08 -3.04 -30.96
CA ASN A 292 59.69 -3.08 -32.29
C ASN A 292 59.89 -1.68 -32.80
N GLY A 293 61.05 -1.35 -33.34
CA GLY A 293 61.48 0.01 -33.70
C GLY A 293 60.66 0.77 -34.72
N ASP A 294 59.74 0.14 -35.43
CA ASP A 294 58.90 0.77 -36.48
C ASP A 294 57.42 0.92 -36.10
N ASN A 295 56.92 0.28 -35.04
CA ASN A 295 55.52 0.38 -34.62
C ASN A 295 55.40 1.30 -33.37
N LYS A 296 54.58 2.33 -33.50
CA LYS A 296 54.26 3.22 -32.39
C LYS A 296 53.62 2.46 -31.25
N SER A 297 54.21 2.59 -30.08
CA SER A 297 53.58 2.13 -28.84
C SER A 297 52.57 3.19 -28.42
N ASP A 298 51.40 2.73 -28.05
CA ASP A 298 50.31 3.60 -27.61
C ASP A 298 49.71 3.07 -26.31
N VAL A 299 49.31 4.00 -25.45
CA VAL A 299 48.62 3.70 -24.20
C VAL A 299 47.38 4.56 -24.19
N ASP A 300 46.24 3.91 -24.26
CA ASP A 300 44.96 4.57 -24.25
C ASP A 300 44.18 4.20 -22.99
N ILE A 301 43.53 5.19 -22.41
CA ILE A 301 42.64 4.99 -21.27
C ILE A 301 41.22 4.85 -21.82
N MET A 302 40.75 3.62 -21.83
CA MET A 302 39.37 3.37 -22.25
C MET A 302 38.41 3.76 -21.12
N THR A 303 37.78 4.92 -21.29
CA THR A 303 36.68 5.38 -20.44
C THR A 303 35.37 5.22 -21.19
N GLN A 304 34.42 4.57 -20.59
CA GLN A 304 33.07 4.49 -21.15
C GLN A 304 32.24 5.62 -20.54
N GLU A 305 32.00 6.66 -21.29
CA GLU A 305 31.12 7.76 -20.88
C GLU A 305 29.68 7.25 -20.80
N LEU A 306 29.14 7.19 -19.60
CA LEU A 306 27.70 7.01 -19.42
C LEU A 306 27.00 8.33 -19.76
N ASN A 307 26.06 8.31 -20.70
CA ASN A 307 25.28 9.49 -21.01
C ASN A 307 24.28 9.79 -19.88
N GLN A 308 24.78 10.49 -18.86
CA GLN A 308 24.01 10.85 -17.66
C GLN A 308 22.74 11.64 -17.98
N THR A 309 22.80 12.49 -19.03
CA THR A 309 21.65 13.30 -19.46
C THR A 309 20.54 12.44 -20.03
N GLN A 310 20.84 11.47 -20.89
CA GLN A 310 19.83 10.56 -21.44
C GLN A 310 19.20 9.67 -20.36
N CYS A 311 20.00 9.20 -19.40
CA CYS A 311 19.46 8.45 -18.25
C CYS A 311 18.51 9.31 -17.42
N GLN A 312 18.85 10.59 -17.21
CA GLN A 312 17.99 11.51 -16.46
C GLN A 312 16.67 11.75 -17.21
N VAL A 313 16.72 12.06 -18.50
CA VAL A 313 15.52 12.28 -19.32
C VAL A 313 14.59 11.05 -19.29
N ALA A 314 15.15 9.85 -19.44
CA ALA A 314 14.36 8.62 -19.39
C ALA A 314 13.73 8.38 -18.01
N LYS A 315 14.45 8.69 -16.93
CA LYS A 315 13.93 8.60 -15.57
C LYS A 315 12.78 9.59 -15.34
N ASP A 316 12.95 10.84 -15.77
CA ASP A 316 11.96 11.90 -15.63
C ASP A 316 10.69 11.55 -16.41
N ASP A 317 10.81 11.01 -17.63
CA ASP A 317 9.68 10.56 -18.44
C ASP A 317 8.90 9.42 -17.75
N ILE A 318 9.59 8.43 -17.19
CA ILE A 318 8.94 7.34 -16.42
C ILE A 318 8.23 7.89 -15.19
N TRP A 319 8.85 8.84 -14.50
CA TRP A 319 8.26 9.45 -13.31
C TRP A 319 7.03 10.30 -13.66
N ASP A 320 7.08 11.12 -14.68
CA ASP A 320 5.96 11.93 -15.14
C ASP A 320 4.78 11.06 -15.60
N ASN A 321 5.05 9.97 -16.31
CA ASN A 321 4.03 8.98 -16.66
C ASN A 321 3.44 8.29 -15.42
N THR A 322 4.25 7.99 -14.42
CA THR A 322 3.78 7.43 -13.13
C THR A 322 2.81 8.38 -12.44
N LEU A 323 3.17 9.65 -12.32
CA LEU A 323 2.29 10.68 -11.74
C LEU A 323 0.99 10.84 -12.53
N SER A 324 1.05 10.83 -13.85
CA SER A 324 -0.10 10.93 -14.74
C SER A 324 -1.07 9.76 -14.56
N ILE A 325 -0.58 8.51 -14.53
CA ILE A 325 -1.40 7.31 -14.31
C ILE A 325 -2.13 7.39 -12.98
N LEU A 326 -1.45 7.87 -11.94
CA LEU A 326 -1.99 7.96 -10.59
C LEU A 326 -2.80 9.24 -10.34
N ALA A 327 -2.88 10.15 -11.31
CA ALA A 327 -3.48 11.48 -11.16
C ALA A 327 -2.88 12.27 -9.98
N ILE A 328 -1.57 12.20 -9.82
CA ILE A 328 -0.82 12.98 -8.83
C ILE A 328 -0.29 14.22 -9.54
N PRO A 329 -0.52 15.44 -9.01
CA PRO A 329 -0.03 16.68 -9.59
C PRO A 329 1.50 16.70 -9.66
N ASN A 330 2.07 17.14 -10.81
CA ASN A 330 3.50 17.33 -10.91
C ASN A 330 3.92 18.64 -10.22
N LYS A 331 4.88 18.56 -9.31
CA LYS A 331 5.39 19.72 -8.53
C LYS A 331 6.32 20.64 -9.35
N GLN A 332 6.74 20.23 -10.55
CA GLN A 332 7.76 20.94 -11.36
C GLN A 332 7.19 22.04 -12.26
N GLY A 333 5.91 22.35 -12.16
CA GLY A 333 5.30 23.45 -12.93
C GLY A 333 5.94 24.80 -12.63
N ASN A 334 6.47 25.46 -13.66
CA ASN A 334 7.05 26.79 -13.57
C ASN A 334 5.93 27.81 -13.25
N THR A 335 5.95 28.39 -12.04
CA THR A 335 4.89 29.23 -11.48
C THR A 335 5.07 30.73 -11.68
N GLY A 336 5.96 31.15 -12.59
CA GLY A 336 6.24 32.56 -12.84
C GLY A 336 5.03 33.34 -13.36
N GLY A 337 4.44 34.22 -12.52
CA GLY A 337 3.48 35.23 -12.94
C GLY A 337 2.02 34.82 -13.09
N ASP A 338 1.64 33.56 -12.73
CA ASP A 338 0.28 33.07 -12.88
C ASP A 338 -0.58 33.27 -11.61
N THR A 339 -1.89 33.37 -11.82
CA THR A 339 -2.86 33.33 -10.70
C THR A 339 -2.93 31.92 -10.11
N GLN A 340 -3.28 31.81 -8.83
CA GLN A 340 -3.38 30.52 -8.13
C GLN A 340 -4.26 29.50 -8.89
N GLY A 341 -5.39 29.95 -9.44
CA GLY A 341 -6.27 29.08 -10.23
C GLY A 341 -5.64 28.57 -11.53
N ALA A 342 -4.84 29.40 -12.23
CA ALA A 342 -4.13 28.99 -13.44
C ALA A 342 -3.03 27.95 -13.12
N VAL A 343 -2.35 28.10 -11.99
CA VAL A 343 -1.36 27.14 -11.49
C VAL A 343 -2.02 25.80 -11.13
N GLU A 344 -3.16 25.82 -10.41
CA GLU A 344 -3.90 24.61 -10.04
C GLU A 344 -4.39 23.84 -11.27
N LEU A 345 -4.94 24.53 -12.28
CA LEU A 345 -5.39 23.91 -13.52
C LEU A 345 -4.23 23.28 -14.32
N ARG A 346 -3.12 24.01 -14.47
CA ARG A 346 -1.95 23.56 -15.21
C ARG A 346 -1.28 22.35 -14.56
N ASN A 347 -1.17 22.34 -13.25
CA ASN A 347 -0.50 21.28 -12.50
C ASN A 347 -1.38 20.05 -12.26
N GLY A 348 -2.63 20.02 -12.75
CA GLY A 348 -3.49 18.86 -12.67
C GLY A 348 -4.17 18.64 -11.31
N TRP A 349 -4.21 19.65 -10.42
CA TRP A 349 -4.87 19.55 -9.12
C TRP A 349 -6.37 19.26 -9.24
N ASP A 350 -7.07 19.87 -10.18
CA ASP A 350 -8.50 19.64 -10.41
C ASP A 350 -8.77 18.22 -10.91
N PHE A 351 -7.91 17.71 -11.78
CA PHE A 351 -7.97 16.32 -12.22
C PHE A 351 -7.74 15.35 -11.05
N SER A 352 -6.74 15.63 -10.21
CA SER A 352 -6.45 14.86 -9.02
C SER A 352 -7.64 14.85 -8.05
N LYS A 353 -8.23 16.01 -7.74
CA LYS A 353 -9.42 16.16 -6.90
C LYS A 353 -10.62 15.39 -7.48
N THR A 354 -10.86 15.50 -8.79
CA THR A 354 -11.95 14.78 -9.48
C THR A 354 -11.76 13.27 -9.38
N ARG A 355 -10.55 12.77 -9.55
CA ARG A 355 -10.25 11.36 -9.44
C ARG A 355 -10.38 10.84 -8.00
N ALA A 356 -9.97 11.63 -7.01
CA ALA A 356 -10.16 11.30 -5.59
C ALA A 356 -11.63 11.13 -5.21
N LYS A 357 -12.54 11.94 -5.78
CA LYS A 357 -14.00 11.85 -5.55
C LYS A 357 -14.61 10.49 -5.92
N LEU A 358 -13.99 9.71 -6.80
CA LEU A 358 -14.47 8.36 -7.13
C LEU A 358 -14.37 7.40 -5.93
N LYS A 359 -13.46 7.67 -4.99
CA LYS A 359 -13.28 6.89 -3.76
C LYS A 359 -14.30 7.26 -2.68
N ASP A 360 -14.82 8.48 -2.70
CA ASP A 360 -15.73 9.01 -1.68
C ASP A 360 -16.95 8.12 -1.40
N PRO A 361 -17.70 7.61 -2.39
CA PRO A 361 -18.86 6.76 -2.12
C PRO A 361 -18.50 5.48 -1.37
N ILE A 362 -17.33 4.89 -1.68
CA ILE A 362 -16.82 3.68 -1.07
C ILE A 362 -16.48 3.93 0.40
N VAL A 363 -15.70 4.98 0.66
CA VAL A 363 -15.32 5.38 2.02
C VAL A 363 -16.55 5.77 2.83
N LYS A 364 -17.47 6.57 2.27
CA LYS A 364 -18.72 6.96 2.94
C LYS A 364 -19.62 5.78 3.29
N SER A 365 -19.69 4.76 2.44
CA SER A 365 -20.46 3.55 2.73
C SER A 365 -19.86 2.78 3.92
N ALA A 366 -18.54 2.60 3.93
CA ALA A 366 -17.83 1.94 5.02
C ALA A 366 -17.92 2.75 6.33
N GLU A 367 -17.75 4.08 6.27
CA GLU A 367 -17.91 4.98 7.43
C GLU A 367 -19.31 4.91 8.04
N LYS A 368 -20.35 4.85 7.22
CA LYS A 368 -21.73 4.69 7.72
C LYS A 368 -21.92 3.36 8.48
N ARG A 369 -21.35 2.27 7.97
CA ARG A 369 -21.40 0.98 8.67
C ARG A 369 -20.69 1.06 10.03
N LEU A 370 -19.50 1.67 10.06
CA LEU A 370 -18.75 1.87 11.31
C LEU A 370 -19.50 2.78 12.28
N ALA A 371 -20.07 3.88 11.82
CA ALA A 371 -20.87 4.79 12.63
C ALA A 371 -22.09 4.11 13.20
N ASN A 372 -22.78 3.28 12.45
CA ASN A 372 -23.93 2.50 12.97
C ASN A 372 -23.52 1.58 14.14
N VAL A 373 -22.37 0.94 14.04
CA VAL A 373 -21.82 0.12 15.14
C VAL A 373 -21.54 0.99 16.37
N VAL A 374 -20.89 2.13 16.20
CA VAL A 374 -20.61 3.09 17.29
C VAL A 374 -21.90 3.57 17.93
N LEU A 375 -22.90 3.99 17.14
CA LEU A 375 -24.19 4.44 17.63
C LEU A 375 -24.92 3.36 18.46
N ASN A 376 -24.83 2.09 18.05
CA ASN A 376 -25.43 1.01 18.84
C ASN A 376 -24.67 0.74 20.14
N ILE A 377 -23.33 0.87 20.14
CA ILE A 377 -22.54 0.80 21.39
C ILE A 377 -22.96 1.94 22.34
N LEU A 378 -23.10 3.17 21.83
CA LEU A 378 -23.55 4.32 22.62
C LEU A 378 -24.94 4.10 23.21
N ARG A 379 -25.91 3.63 22.40
CA ARG A 379 -27.29 3.33 22.85
C ARG A 379 -27.38 2.26 23.94
N VAL A 380 -26.49 1.28 23.92
CA VAL A 380 -26.44 0.23 24.93
C VAL A 380 -25.87 0.78 26.26
N ASN A 381 -24.96 1.74 26.21
CA ASN A 381 -24.34 2.32 27.39
C ASN A 381 -25.13 3.52 27.96
N ASP A 382 -25.87 4.23 27.12
CA ASP A 382 -26.70 5.38 27.52
C ASP A 382 -28.08 5.29 26.82
N ASN A 383 -29.13 4.95 27.56
CA ASN A 383 -30.49 4.80 27.04
C ASN A 383 -31.11 6.14 26.59
N ASP A 384 -30.52 7.28 26.91
CA ASP A 384 -31.04 8.62 26.58
C ASP A 384 -30.53 9.17 25.26
N LEU A 385 -29.53 8.55 24.62
CA LEU A 385 -29.05 8.91 23.29
C LEU A 385 -30.06 8.51 22.19
N LYS A 386 -31.03 9.37 21.94
CA LYS A 386 -31.99 9.29 20.82
C LYS A 386 -31.35 9.84 19.55
N LEU A 387 -30.46 9.09 18.93
CA LEU A 387 -29.90 9.37 17.58
C LEU A 387 -30.61 8.56 16.50
#